data_030f8078591fd327e95d53105c1a2fb2
#
_entry.id   030f8078591fd327e95d53105c1a2fb2
#
_cell.length_a   1.000
_cell.length_b   1.000
_cell.length_c   1.000
_cell.angle_alpha   90.00
_cell.angle_beta   90.00
_cell.angle_gamma   90.00
#
_symmetry.space_group_name_H-M   'P 1'
#
loop_
_entity.id
_entity.type
_entity.pdbx_description
1 polymer ?
#
loop_
_entity_poly.entity_id
_entity_poly.type
_entity_poly.pdbx_seq_one_letter_code
_entity_poly.pdbx_strand_id
1 'polypeptide(L)'
;MAKDAIGFALSALNRLAGSSMLDRLGMRHTAERLAYRLTKGGFQVITTSARAFKSNNPSDKPQRLDAPGHTTGLFDLGITDEQRMIRDSVRAFAAEVLRENAEQSDAEQRTSDDVQSQARELGLNFFAVPEALGGAAAERSTVTSMLVAEELARGDMGQAVAVLAPMGVANALTRWGSAVQQDKYLSTFAGEDAPLATIAVCEPRPLFDPMTLRTTATRDGDDWLLSGEKSLVPLAAEAELFLVAAETGDGPAVFIIEGGSEGLSAGDDPAMGIRASGQRPLLLDKVRVPDANRLGDDDFNYREFIDLGTLAWCALAIGTAQAVLDYVVPYCNERKAFGEPISHRQAVAFMV
;
A
#
# COMPACT_ATOMS: atom_id res chain seq x y z
N MET A 1 -8.35 34.37 -2.58
CA MET A 1 -7.80 34.50 -3.96
C MET A 1 -6.88 33.35 -4.39
N ALA A 2 -6.20 32.64 -3.50
CA ALA A 2 -5.32 31.53 -3.93
C ALA A 2 -6.07 30.22 -4.33
N LYS A 3 -7.27 29.99 -3.77
CA LYS A 3 -8.09 28.81 -4.11
C LYS A 3 -8.56 28.77 -5.57
N ASP A 4 -8.79 29.91 -6.18
CA ASP A 4 -9.28 30.00 -7.58
C ASP A 4 -8.18 29.74 -8.62
N ALA A 5 -6.92 30.04 -8.31
CA ALA A 5 -5.81 29.88 -9.25
C ALA A 5 -5.45 28.40 -9.50
N ILE A 6 -5.52 27.57 -8.45
CA ILE A 6 -5.25 26.11 -8.54
C ILE A 6 -6.40 25.41 -9.27
N GLY A 7 -7.65 25.74 -8.92
CA GLY A 7 -8.83 25.23 -9.61
C GLY A 7 -8.86 25.61 -11.10
N PHE A 8 -8.40 26.80 -11.45
CA PHE A 8 -8.28 27.25 -12.84
C PHE A 8 -7.17 26.49 -13.59
N ALA A 9 -6.01 26.29 -12.96
CA ALA A 9 -4.89 25.55 -13.55
C ALA A 9 -5.24 24.06 -13.78
N LEU A 10 -5.89 23.40 -12.83
CA LEU A 10 -6.38 22.02 -12.97
C LEU A 10 -7.48 21.89 -14.02
N SER A 11 -8.40 22.86 -14.09
CA SER A 11 -9.44 22.91 -15.14
C SER A 11 -8.84 23.12 -16.53
N ALA A 12 -7.79 23.94 -16.66
CA ALA A 12 -7.08 24.15 -17.92
C ALA A 12 -6.29 22.90 -18.35
N LEU A 13 -5.64 22.19 -17.39
CA LEU A 13 -4.95 20.92 -17.63
C LEU A 13 -5.92 19.82 -18.07
N ASN A 14 -7.07 19.68 -17.41
CA ASN A 14 -8.11 18.72 -17.81
C ASN A 14 -8.71 19.02 -19.19
N ARG A 15 -8.90 20.31 -19.55
CA ARG A 15 -9.34 20.67 -20.89
C ARG A 15 -8.29 20.39 -21.98
N LEU A 16 -7.02 20.57 -21.66
CA LEU A 16 -5.92 20.23 -22.57
C LEU A 16 -5.77 18.71 -22.73
N ALA A 17 -5.85 17.93 -21.65
CA ALA A 17 -5.79 16.48 -21.68
C ALA A 17 -6.97 15.85 -22.45
N GLY A 18 -8.18 16.43 -22.37
CA GLY A 18 -9.38 15.98 -23.11
C GLY A 18 -9.49 16.46 -24.55
N SER A 19 -8.50 17.18 -25.08
CA SER A 19 -8.56 17.78 -26.41
C SER A 19 -8.18 16.79 -27.53
N SER A 20 -9.14 16.46 -28.39
CA SER A 20 -8.93 15.64 -29.59
C SER A 20 -7.89 16.24 -30.60
N MET A 21 -7.41 17.43 -30.35
CA MET A 21 -6.38 18.10 -31.16
C MET A 21 -4.99 17.50 -30.88
N LEU A 22 -4.72 17.02 -29.67
CA LEU A 22 -3.46 16.35 -29.30
C LEU A 22 -3.32 14.98 -29.98
N ASP A 23 -4.44 14.28 -30.18
CA ASP A 23 -4.47 12.99 -30.90
C ASP A 23 -4.13 13.15 -32.37
N ARG A 24 -4.64 14.23 -32.99
CA ARG A 24 -4.37 14.55 -34.42
C ARG A 24 -2.92 14.94 -34.71
N LEU A 25 -2.21 15.45 -33.71
CA LEU A 25 -0.83 15.89 -33.83
C LEU A 25 0.19 14.84 -33.35
N GLY A 26 -0.24 13.68 -32.87
CA GLY A 26 0.65 12.63 -32.34
C GLY A 26 1.44 13.04 -31.10
N MET A 27 1.01 14.09 -30.39
CA MET A 27 1.74 14.70 -29.26
C MET A 27 1.17 14.32 -27.90
N ARG A 28 0.25 13.33 -27.82
CA ARG A 28 -0.43 12.95 -26.59
C ARG A 28 0.56 12.52 -25.49
N HIS A 29 1.46 11.60 -25.78
CA HIS A 29 2.48 11.16 -24.83
C HIS A 29 3.45 12.25 -24.35
N THR A 30 3.70 13.25 -25.19
CA THR A 30 4.56 14.38 -24.80
C THR A 30 3.81 15.37 -23.90
N ALA A 31 2.52 15.57 -24.17
CA ALA A 31 1.65 16.42 -23.38
C ALA A 31 1.35 15.79 -22.01
N GLU A 32 1.15 14.48 -21.97
CA GLU A 32 0.97 13.69 -20.74
C GLU A 32 2.22 13.74 -19.85
N ARG A 33 3.41 13.52 -20.41
CA ARG A 33 4.69 13.66 -19.65
C ARG A 33 4.90 15.09 -19.14
N LEU A 34 4.51 16.09 -19.90
CA LEU A 34 4.63 17.48 -19.47
C LEU A 34 3.62 17.80 -18.36
N ALA A 35 2.36 17.34 -18.50
CA ALA A 35 1.34 17.47 -17.48
C ALA A 35 1.77 16.77 -16.18
N TYR A 36 2.32 15.56 -16.29
CA TYR A 36 2.87 14.81 -15.16
C TYR A 36 4.02 15.57 -14.47
N ARG A 37 5.01 16.08 -15.23
CA ARG A 37 6.12 16.87 -14.65
C ARG A 37 5.62 18.15 -13.97
N LEU A 38 4.61 18.79 -14.52
CA LEU A 38 3.99 19.97 -13.93
C LEU A 38 3.18 19.62 -12.66
N THR A 39 2.53 18.46 -12.64
CA THR A 39 1.81 17.97 -11.46
C THR A 39 2.80 17.55 -10.36
N LYS A 40 3.88 16.81 -10.68
CA LYS A 40 4.97 16.47 -9.74
C LYS A 40 5.62 17.74 -9.16
N GLY A 41 5.94 18.72 -10.00
CA GLY A 41 6.46 20.02 -9.55
C GLY A 41 5.44 20.85 -8.75
N GLY A 42 4.15 20.76 -9.11
CA GLY A 42 3.05 21.40 -8.39
C GLY A 42 2.84 20.82 -7.00
N PHE A 43 2.93 19.50 -6.84
CA PHE A 43 2.88 18.84 -5.54
C PHE A 43 4.05 19.25 -4.63
N GLN A 44 5.28 19.31 -5.16
CA GLN A 44 6.44 19.81 -4.40
C GLN A 44 6.28 21.27 -3.99
N VAL A 45 5.68 22.10 -4.83
CA VAL A 45 5.40 23.52 -4.51
C VAL A 45 4.27 23.64 -3.50
N ILE A 46 3.22 22.80 -3.57
CA ILE A 46 2.11 22.80 -2.61
C ILE A 46 2.59 22.34 -1.24
N THR A 47 3.40 21.28 -1.15
CA THR A 47 3.98 20.81 0.12
C THR A 47 4.94 21.84 0.72
N THR A 48 5.76 22.50 -0.08
CA THR A 48 6.65 23.57 0.39
C THR A 48 5.89 24.82 0.80
N SER A 49 4.81 25.18 0.09
CA SER A 49 3.95 26.31 0.46
C SER A 49 3.14 26.02 1.73
N ALA A 50 2.60 24.81 1.88
CA ALA A 50 1.91 24.38 3.09
C ALA A 50 2.85 24.38 4.31
N ARG A 51 4.14 24.03 4.13
CA ARG A 51 5.18 24.14 5.15
C ARG A 51 5.45 25.60 5.54
N ALA A 52 5.56 26.51 4.59
CA ALA A 52 5.78 27.93 4.85
C ALA A 52 4.58 28.57 5.58
N PHE A 53 3.35 28.14 5.31
CA PHE A 53 2.15 28.56 6.03
C PHE A 53 2.08 27.96 7.46
N LYS A 54 2.49 26.68 7.66
CA LYS A 54 2.52 26.03 8.98
C LYS A 54 3.59 26.64 9.89
N SER A 55 4.73 27.09 9.35
CA SER A 55 5.83 27.67 10.13
C SER A 55 5.51 29.02 10.74
N ASN A 56 4.51 29.75 10.23
CA ASN A 56 4.17 31.10 10.68
C ASN A 56 3.01 31.17 11.70
N ASN A 57 2.44 30.03 12.11
CA ASN A 57 1.35 30.03 13.07
C ASN A 57 1.55 28.95 14.15
N PRO A 58 2.31 29.24 15.23
CA PRO A 58 2.62 28.27 16.29
C PRO A 58 1.41 27.90 17.17
N SER A 59 0.22 28.40 16.89
CA SER A 59 -0.98 28.14 17.69
C SER A 59 -1.98 27.15 17.09
N ASP A 60 -1.79 26.64 15.88
CA ASP A 60 -2.69 25.65 15.29
C ASP A 60 -2.27 24.22 15.62
N LYS A 61 -2.37 23.82 16.87
CA LYS A 61 -2.85 22.46 17.13
C LYS A 61 -4.28 22.42 16.58
N PRO A 62 -4.67 21.39 15.80
CA PRO A 62 -6.04 21.27 15.35
C PRO A 62 -6.95 21.31 16.60
N GLN A 63 -7.54 22.46 16.86
CA GLN A 63 -8.58 22.58 17.88
C GLN A 63 -9.78 21.86 17.30
N ARG A 64 -10.22 20.82 17.99
CA ARG A 64 -11.57 20.30 17.83
C ARG A 64 -12.50 21.51 17.86
N LEU A 65 -13.24 21.73 16.80
CA LEU A 65 -14.37 22.69 16.85
C LEU A 65 -15.31 22.15 17.92
N ASP A 66 -15.30 22.78 19.08
CA ASP A 66 -16.30 22.56 20.09
C ASP A 66 -17.64 23.02 19.51
N ALA A 67 -18.34 22.07 18.89
CA ALA A 67 -19.73 22.31 18.53
C ALA A 67 -20.48 22.55 19.85
N PRO A 68 -21.06 23.74 20.06
CA PRO A 68 -21.76 24.02 21.31
C PRO A 68 -22.92 23.02 21.45
N GLY A 69 -22.79 22.10 22.39
CA GLY A 69 -23.88 21.33 22.93
C GLY A 69 -23.99 19.84 22.65
N HIS A 70 -23.18 19.22 21.79
CA HIS A 70 -23.22 17.77 21.59
C HIS A 70 -21.82 17.17 21.36
N THR A 71 -21.09 16.96 22.43
CA THR A 71 -20.01 15.96 22.40
C THR A 71 -20.66 14.58 22.41
N THR A 72 -20.85 14.01 21.25
CA THR A 72 -21.44 12.67 21.12
C THR A 72 -20.51 11.56 21.59
N GLY A 73 -19.29 11.87 22.03
CA GLY A 73 -18.26 10.87 22.32
C GLY A 73 -17.82 10.03 21.11
N LEU A 74 -18.28 10.38 19.92
CA LEU A 74 -17.94 9.72 18.68
C LEU A 74 -16.59 10.25 18.17
N PHE A 75 -15.84 9.37 17.52
CA PHE A 75 -14.62 9.77 16.82
C PHE A 75 -14.97 10.68 15.65
N ASP A 76 -14.09 11.63 15.35
CA ASP A 76 -14.16 12.37 14.09
C ASP A 76 -13.75 11.44 12.95
N LEU A 77 -14.73 11.09 12.11
CA LEU A 77 -14.53 10.27 10.90
C LEU A 77 -14.26 11.13 9.65
N GLY A 78 -14.14 12.45 9.82
CA GLY A 78 -13.83 13.37 8.74
C GLY A 78 -12.41 13.17 8.23
N ILE A 79 -12.25 13.04 6.90
CA ILE A 79 -10.94 13.05 6.26
C ILE A 79 -10.53 14.48 5.91
N THR A 80 -9.23 14.78 6.02
CA THR A 80 -8.67 16.08 5.64
C THR A 80 -8.74 16.32 4.13
N ASP A 81 -8.59 17.58 3.69
CA ASP A 81 -8.54 17.88 2.25
C ASP A 81 -7.33 17.22 1.57
N GLU A 82 -6.20 17.10 2.27
CA GLU A 82 -5.02 16.37 1.78
C GLU A 82 -5.30 14.87 1.61
N GLN A 83 -5.90 14.23 2.62
CA GLN A 83 -6.30 12.82 2.54
C GLN A 83 -7.30 12.57 1.41
N ARG A 84 -8.20 13.52 1.19
CA ARG A 84 -9.16 13.45 0.07
C ARG A 84 -8.47 13.52 -1.28
N MET A 85 -7.48 14.41 -1.43
CA MET A 85 -6.68 14.50 -2.66
C MET A 85 -5.88 13.22 -2.93
N ILE A 86 -5.23 12.66 -1.91
CA ILE A 86 -4.50 11.39 -2.02
C ILE A 86 -5.46 10.27 -2.44
N ARG A 87 -6.57 10.12 -1.73
CA ARG A 87 -7.60 9.13 -2.05
C ARG A 87 -8.08 9.23 -3.50
N ASP A 88 -8.42 10.44 -3.95
CA ASP A 88 -8.97 10.66 -5.29
C ASP A 88 -7.93 10.37 -6.39
N SER A 89 -6.64 10.65 -6.15
CA SER A 89 -5.54 10.31 -7.05
C SER A 89 -5.31 8.79 -7.12
N VAL A 90 -5.32 8.11 -5.97
CA VAL A 90 -5.18 6.65 -5.91
C VAL A 90 -6.38 5.95 -6.56
N ARG A 91 -7.58 6.46 -6.36
CA ARG A 91 -8.80 5.96 -7.01
C ARG A 91 -8.72 6.04 -8.54
N ALA A 92 -8.22 7.14 -9.08
CA ALA A 92 -8.03 7.28 -10.52
C ALA A 92 -7.02 6.24 -11.04
N PHE A 93 -5.87 6.09 -10.38
CA PHE A 93 -4.88 5.06 -10.72
C PHE A 93 -5.48 3.65 -10.63
N ALA A 94 -6.22 3.34 -9.58
CA ALA A 94 -6.85 2.03 -9.39
C ALA A 94 -7.86 1.71 -10.52
N ALA A 95 -8.64 2.70 -10.96
CA ALA A 95 -9.63 2.53 -12.02
C ALA A 95 -8.99 2.43 -13.42
N GLU A 96 -7.98 3.27 -13.71
CA GLU A 96 -7.40 3.41 -15.03
C GLU A 96 -6.24 2.44 -15.30
N VAL A 97 -5.56 1.97 -14.24
CA VAL A 97 -4.41 1.08 -14.37
C VAL A 97 -4.69 -0.29 -13.78
N LEU A 98 -5.02 -0.40 -12.49
CA LEU A 98 -5.17 -1.72 -11.87
C LEU A 98 -6.36 -2.49 -12.45
N ARG A 99 -7.52 -1.84 -12.61
CA ARG A 99 -8.73 -2.48 -13.15
C ARG A 99 -8.52 -2.96 -14.60
N GLU A 100 -7.87 -2.16 -15.43
CA GLU A 100 -7.63 -2.50 -16.84
C GLU A 100 -6.65 -3.68 -16.98
N ASN A 101 -5.70 -3.84 -16.05
CA ASN A 101 -4.71 -4.91 -16.06
C ASN A 101 -5.10 -6.15 -15.23
N ALA A 102 -6.26 -6.15 -14.57
CA ALA A 102 -6.64 -7.17 -13.59
C ALA A 102 -6.67 -8.59 -14.18
N GLU A 103 -7.30 -8.78 -15.34
CA GLU A 103 -7.42 -10.08 -16.01
C GLU A 103 -6.06 -10.62 -16.45
N GLN A 104 -5.21 -9.78 -17.03
CA GLN A 104 -3.87 -10.16 -17.45
C GLN A 104 -2.99 -10.52 -16.24
N SER A 105 -2.99 -9.68 -15.22
CA SER A 105 -2.19 -9.90 -14.00
C SER A 105 -2.61 -11.18 -13.26
N ASP A 106 -3.91 -11.49 -13.23
CA ASP A 106 -4.39 -12.78 -12.68
C ASP A 106 -3.92 -13.96 -13.51
N ALA A 107 -4.00 -13.88 -14.84
CA ALA A 107 -3.56 -14.95 -15.75
C ALA A 107 -2.04 -15.20 -15.64
N GLU A 108 -1.25 -14.13 -15.54
CA GLU A 108 0.21 -14.19 -15.40
C GLU A 108 0.67 -14.50 -13.97
N GLN A 109 -0.25 -14.46 -12.99
CA GLN A 109 0.02 -14.65 -11.56
C GLN A 109 1.07 -13.67 -11.00
N ARG A 110 1.12 -12.47 -11.55
CA ARG A 110 2.01 -11.40 -11.14
C ARG A 110 1.48 -10.04 -11.56
N THR A 111 1.84 -9.02 -10.84
CA THR A 111 1.68 -7.62 -11.28
C THR A 111 2.83 -7.28 -12.21
N SER A 112 2.53 -6.71 -13.38
CA SER A 112 3.54 -6.39 -14.38
C SER A 112 4.50 -5.29 -13.89
N ASP A 113 5.71 -5.26 -14.45
CA ASP A 113 6.72 -4.25 -14.13
C ASP A 113 6.26 -2.83 -14.48
N ASP A 114 5.41 -2.71 -15.52
CA ASP A 114 4.82 -1.45 -15.93
C ASP A 114 3.85 -0.91 -14.87
N VAL A 115 2.96 -1.75 -14.33
CA VAL A 115 2.06 -1.37 -13.23
C VAL A 115 2.85 -1.01 -11.97
N GLN A 116 3.90 -1.77 -11.64
CA GLN A 116 4.78 -1.47 -10.51
C GLN A 116 5.52 -0.14 -10.71
N SER A 117 5.97 0.16 -11.92
CA SER A 117 6.62 1.43 -12.26
C SER A 117 5.66 2.60 -12.12
N GLN A 118 4.45 2.47 -12.66
CA GLN A 118 3.41 3.52 -12.54
C GLN A 118 3.01 3.75 -11.08
N ALA A 119 2.95 2.70 -10.27
CA ALA A 119 2.68 2.82 -8.84
C ALA A 119 3.81 3.54 -8.08
N ARG A 120 5.09 3.27 -8.44
CA ARG A 120 6.23 4.03 -7.91
C ARG A 120 6.18 5.51 -8.32
N GLU A 121 5.81 5.79 -9.57
CA GLU A 121 5.63 7.15 -10.07
C GLU A 121 4.51 7.90 -9.34
N LEU A 122 3.47 7.21 -8.87
CA LEU A 122 2.42 7.79 -8.03
C LEU A 122 2.98 8.20 -6.65
N GLY A 123 4.15 7.70 -6.27
CA GLY A 123 4.85 8.09 -5.07
C GLY A 123 4.34 7.42 -3.79
N LEU A 124 3.67 6.26 -3.89
CA LEU A 124 3.09 5.58 -2.73
C LEU A 124 4.13 5.26 -1.65
N ASN A 125 5.35 4.88 -2.05
CA ASN A 125 6.43 4.57 -1.11
C ASN A 125 6.91 5.80 -0.32
N PHE A 126 6.82 7.00 -0.90
CA PHE A 126 7.21 8.24 -0.24
C PHE A 126 6.42 8.54 1.02
N PHE A 127 5.15 8.13 1.06
CA PHE A 127 4.28 8.34 2.23
C PHE A 127 4.64 7.46 3.43
N ALA A 128 5.46 6.43 3.23
CA ALA A 128 5.94 5.56 4.29
C ALA A 128 7.31 5.98 4.85
N VAL A 129 8.07 6.80 4.11
CA VAL A 129 9.43 7.21 4.45
C VAL A 129 9.42 8.61 5.07
N PRO A 130 10.10 8.82 6.23
CA PRO A 130 10.23 10.14 6.85
C PRO A 130 10.92 11.18 5.95
N GLU A 131 10.56 12.45 6.10
CA GLU A 131 11.19 13.56 5.36
C GLU A 131 12.71 13.63 5.55
N ALA A 132 13.18 13.30 6.75
CA ALA A 132 14.61 13.30 7.07
C ALA A 132 15.42 12.27 6.25
N LEU A 133 14.75 11.23 5.72
CA LEU A 133 15.34 10.18 4.89
C LEU A 133 14.90 10.29 3.41
N GLY A 134 14.40 11.44 3.01
CA GLY A 134 14.05 11.74 1.61
C GLY A 134 12.61 11.44 1.23
N GLY A 135 11.77 10.98 2.15
CA GLY A 135 10.35 10.72 1.93
C GLY A 135 9.45 11.95 2.07
N ALA A 136 8.15 11.74 2.13
CA ALA A 136 7.13 12.77 2.27
C ALA A 136 6.34 12.68 3.60
N ALA A 137 6.64 11.70 4.45
CA ALA A 137 5.94 11.53 5.71
C ALA A 137 6.40 12.58 6.74
N ALA A 138 5.62 13.67 6.91
CA ALA A 138 5.81 14.60 8.03
C ALA A 138 5.40 13.92 9.36
N GLU A 139 4.28 13.19 9.34
CA GLU A 139 3.81 12.33 10.42
C GLU A 139 3.18 11.07 9.79
N ARG A 140 3.42 9.91 10.41
CA ARG A 140 2.80 8.66 9.96
C ARG A 140 1.29 8.71 10.20
N SER A 141 0.50 8.59 9.15
CA SER A 141 -0.95 8.52 9.24
C SER A 141 -1.46 7.14 8.85
N THR A 142 -1.90 6.36 9.84
CA THR A 142 -2.55 5.06 9.59
C THR A 142 -3.82 5.24 8.78
N VAL A 143 -4.58 6.31 9.00
CA VAL A 143 -5.81 6.61 8.22
C VAL A 143 -5.48 6.80 6.75
N THR A 144 -4.46 7.58 6.41
CA THR A 144 -4.02 7.76 5.02
C THR A 144 -3.62 6.44 4.38
N SER A 145 -2.84 5.61 5.08
CA SER A 145 -2.44 4.29 4.60
C SER A 145 -3.65 3.38 4.33
N MET A 146 -4.67 3.41 5.20
CA MET A 146 -5.90 2.63 5.01
C MET A 146 -6.72 3.13 3.82
N LEU A 147 -6.85 4.45 3.62
CA LEU A 147 -7.53 5.03 2.46
C LEU A 147 -6.84 4.63 1.14
N VAL A 148 -5.51 4.64 1.12
CA VAL A 148 -4.72 4.18 -0.04
C VAL A 148 -4.98 2.70 -0.32
N ALA A 149 -4.93 1.84 0.71
CA ALA A 149 -5.16 0.40 0.55
C ALA A 149 -6.59 0.10 0.07
N GLU A 150 -7.59 0.78 0.60
CA GLU A 150 -8.99 0.64 0.20
C GLU A 150 -9.19 0.99 -1.28
N GLU A 151 -8.68 2.14 -1.73
CA GLU A 151 -8.87 2.57 -3.13
C GLU A 151 -8.08 1.71 -4.13
N LEU A 152 -6.86 1.26 -3.80
CA LEU A 152 -6.13 0.33 -4.66
C LEU A 152 -6.87 -1.00 -4.81
N ALA A 153 -7.35 -1.56 -3.69
CA ALA A 153 -8.09 -2.83 -3.71
C ALA A 153 -9.44 -2.74 -4.44
N ARG A 154 -10.03 -1.53 -4.53
CA ARG A 154 -11.20 -1.27 -5.36
C ARG A 154 -10.90 -1.44 -6.85
N GLY A 155 -9.67 -1.19 -7.29
CA GLY A 155 -9.18 -1.51 -8.63
C GLY A 155 -9.02 -3.02 -8.82
N ASP A 156 -8.05 -3.60 -8.13
CA ASP A 156 -7.78 -5.04 -8.07
C ASP A 156 -7.02 -5.38 -6.79
N MET A 157 -7.52 -6.33 -6.00
CA MET A 157 -6.93 -6.68 -4.70
C MET A 157 -5.57 -7.35 -4.84
N GLY A 158 -5.36 -8.18 -5.85
CA GLY A 158 -4.09 -8.88 -6.05
C GLY A 158 -2.95 -7.93 -6.37
N GLN A 159 -3.17 -7.04 -7.34
CA GLN A 159 -2.22 -5.99 -7.69
C GLN A 159 -2.02 -4.99 -6.53
N ALA A 160 -3.10 -4.64 -5.80
CA ALA A 160 -3.00 -3.76 -4.64
C ALA A 160 -2.05 -4.34 -3.57
N VAL A 161 -2.12 -5.66 -3.31
CA VAL A 161 -1.19 -6.34 -2.38
C VAL A 161 0.24 -6.25 -2.88
N ALA A 162 0.51 -6.49 -4.18
CA ALA A 162 1.85 -6.37 -4.74
C ALA A 162 2.41 -4.95 -4.64
N VAL A 163 1.61 -3.95 -4.99
CA VAL A 163 1.99 -2.53 -4.97
C VAL A 163 2.23 -2.02 -3.54
N LEU A 164 1.45 -2.50 -2.56
CA LEU A 164 1.54 -2.07 -1.16
C LEU A 164 2.59 -2.82 -0.34
N ALA A 165 3.08 -3.97 -0.81
CA ALA A 165 4.03 -4.78 -0.06
C ALA A 165 5.31 -4.00 0.30
N PRO A 166 5.96 -3.25 -0.62
CA PRO A 166 7.12 -2.41 -0.28
C PRO A 166 6.78 -1.31 0.73
N MET A 167 5.61 -0.67 0.60
CA MET A 167 5.15 0.34 1.56
C MET A 167 4.95 -0.26 2.96
N GLY A 168 4.47 -1.49 3.05
CA GLY A 168 4.34 -2.21 4.32
C GLY A 168 5.68 -2.41 5.01
N VAL A 169 6.73 -2.79 4.27
CA VAL A 169 8.11 -2.92 4.77
C VAL A 169 8.65 -1.56 5.22
N ALA A 170 8.50 -0.52 4.39
CA ALA A 170 8.95 0.83 4.73
C ALA A 170 8.25 1.36 6.01
N ASN A 171 6.95 1.14 6.15
CA ASN A 171 6.19 1.49 7.38
C ASN A 171 6.72 0.75 8.62
N ALA A 172 7.05 -0.54 8.49
CA ALA A 172 7.59 -1.34 9.59
C ALA A 172 8.97 -0.83 10.01
N LEU A 173 9.86 -0.56 9.05
CA LEU A 173 11.19 0.00 9.30
C LEU A 173 11.09 1.40 9.92
N THR A 174 10.18 2.25 9.46
CA THR A 174 9.95 3.59 10.02
C THR A 174 9.46 3.51 11.46
N ARG A 175 8.62 2.54 11.78
CA ARG A 175 8.02 2.42 13.12
C ARG A 175 8.94 1.77 14.14
N TRP A 176 9.67 0.72 13.74
CA TRP A 176 10.44 -0.12 14.66
C TRP A 176 11.92 -0.25 14.30
N GLY A 177 12.32 0.09 13.08
CA GLY A 177 13.73 -0.02 12.69
C GLY A 177 14.64 0.83 13.56
N SER A 178 15.80 0.29 13.95
CA SER A 178 16.85 1.08 14.58
C SER A 178 17.35 2.17 13.64
N ALA A 179 18.02 3.20 14.17
CA ALA A 179 18.56 4.27 13.34
C ALA A 179 19.48 3.75 12.21
N VAL A 180 20.26 2.70 12.48
CA VAL A 180 21.13 2.05 11.49
C VAL A 180 20.31 1.33 10.42
N GLN A 181 19.24 0.63 10.80
CA GLN A 181 18.36 -0.05 9.86
C GLN A 181 17.58 0.96 9.00
N GLN A 182 17.12 2.05 9.58
CA GLN A 182 16.45 3.12 8.84
C GLN A 182 17.39 3.80 7.85
N ASP A 183 18.59 4.16 8.25
CA ASP A 183 19.59 4.77 7.37
C ASP A 183 19.96 3.84 6.21
N LYS A 184 20.17 2.54 6.50
CA LYS A 184 20.54 1.53 5.49
C LYS A 184 19.42 1.26 4.49
N TYR A 185 18.18 1.13 4.92
CA TYR A 185 17.11 0.60 4.08
C TYR A 185 16.08 1.65 3.64
N LEU A 186 15.67 2.59 4.50
CA LEU A 186 14.56 3.50 4.16
C LEU A 186 14.91 4.50 3.06
N SER A 187 16.16 4.95 2.98
CA SER A 187 16.61 5.86 1.92
C SER A 187 16.39 5.27 0.52
N THR A 188 16.48 3.93 0.38
CA THR A 188 16.28 3.25 -0.89
C THR A 188 14.81 3.28 -1.35
N PHE A 189 13.85 3.29 -0.42
CA PHE A 189 12.42 3.36 -0.74
C PHE A 189 11.97 4.75 -1.20
N ALA A 190 12.75 5.80 -0.94
CA ALA A 190 12.47 7.16 -1.39
C ALA A 190 12.98 7.43 -2.83
N GLY A 191 13.75 6.52 -3.42
CA GLY A 191 14.31 6.63 -4.77
C GLY A 191 13.36 6.21 -5.88
N GLU A 192 13.74 6.49 -7.12
CA GLU A 192 13.03 6.01 -8.32
C GLU A 192 13.18 4.47 -8.47
N ASP A 193 14.29 3.91 -7.99
CA ASP A 193 14.61 2.48 -8.00
C ASP A 193 14.28 1.83 -6.63
N ALA A 194 13.14 2.18 -6.04
CA ALA A 194 12.72 1.59 -4.77
C ALA A 194 12.65 0.05 -4.88
N PRO A 195 13.25 -0.69 -3.93
CA PRO A 195 13.31 -2.15 -4.00
C PRO A 195 11.92 -2.77 -3.86
N LEU A 196 11.69 -3.89 -4.53
CA LEU A 196 10.57 -4.75 -4.23
C LEU A 196 10.83 -5.40 -2.87
N ALA A 197 9.86 -5.26 -1.97
CA ALA A 197 10.01 -5.73 -0.61
C ALA A 197 8.71 -6.31 -0.08
N THR A 198 8.79 -7.26 0.85
CA THR A 198 7.60 -7.95 1.35
C THR A 198 7.73 -8.41 2.79
N ILE A 199 6.58 -8.74 3.39
CA ILE A 199 6.47 -9.25 4.76
C ILE A 199 6.00 -10.69 4.72
N ALA A 200 6.73 -11.59 5.36
CA ALA A 200 6.48 -13.02 5.43
C ALA A 200 6.14 -13.46 6.87
N VAL A 201 4.86 -13.61 7.17
CA VAL A 201 4.37 -14.05 8.48
C VAL A 201 3.67 -15.40 8.40
N CYS A 202 2.74 -15.56 7.46
CA CYS A 202 1.88 -16.75 7.35
C CYS A 202 2.68 -18.04 7.16
N GLU A 203 2.18 -19.15 7.71
CA GLU A 203 2.77 -20.47 7.57
C GLU A 203 1.76 -21.49 7.02
N PRO A 204 2.20 -22.54 6.30
CA PRO A 204 1.32 -23.50 5.63
C PRO A 204 0.65 -24.44 6.61
N ARG A 205 -0.27 -23.96 7.41
CA ARG A 205 -1.06 -24.77 8.33
C ARG A 205 -2.49 -24.28 8.47
N PRO A 206 -3.46 -25.17 8.65
CA PRO A 206 -4.83 -24.79 8.95
C PRO A 206 -4.91 -23.99 10.26
N LEU A 207 -5.82 -23.00 10.31
CA LEU A 207 -6.04 -22.14 11.48
C LEU A 207 -4.73 -21.52 11.99
N PHE A 208 -3.93 -20.98 11.07
CA PHE A 208 -2.69 -20.31 11.41
C PHE A 208 -2.92 -19.19 12.44
N ASP A 209 -2.15 -19.25 13.51
CA ASP A 209 -2.07 -18.20 14.54
C ASP A 209 -0.72 -17.50 14.39
N PRO A 210 -0.68 -16.20 14.04
CA PRO A 210 0.56 -15.45 13.87
C PRO A 210 1.36 -15.28 15.17
N MET A 211 0.72 -15.50 16.33
CA MET A 211 1.40 -15.46 17.63
C MET A 211 2.10 -16.77 18.00
N THR A 212 1.96 -17.81 17.16
CA THR A 212 2.56 -19.14 17.39
C THR A 212 3.25 -19.60 16.12
N LEU A 213 4.53 -19.30 15.97
CA LEU A 213 5.30 -19.61 14.78
C LEU A 213 5.99 -20.97 14.85
N ARG A 214 6.16 -21.62 13.69
CA ARG A 214 6.97 -22.84 13.50
C ARG A 214 8.29 -22.55 12.80
N THR A 215 8.38 -21.48 12.02
CA THR A 215 9.66 -20.98 11.53
C THR A 215 10.49 -20.54 12.72
N THR A 216 11.68 -21.07 12.85
CA THR A 216 12.56 -20.83 13.99
C THR A 216 13.75 -19.97 13.63
N ALA A 217 14.20 -19.14 14.57
CA ALA A 217 15.47 -18.46 14.54
C ALA A 217 16.32 -18.92 15.71
N THR A 218 17.42 -19.59 15.43
CA THR A 218 18.33 -20.15 16.45
C THR A 218 19.63 -19.36 16.47
N ARG A 219 20.14 -19.00 17.65
CA ARG A 219 21.43 -18.30 17.77
C ARG A 219 22.59 -19.19 17.30
N ASP A 220 23.49 -18.59 16.52
CA ASP A 220 24.75 -19.18 16.08
C ASP A 220 25.88 -18.14 16.16
N GLY A 221 26.48 -18.01 17.33
CA GLY A 221 27.42 -16.93 17.66
C GLY A 221 26.68 -15.58 17.73
N ASP A 222 27.17 -14.63 16.94
CA ASP A 222 26.57 -13.29 16.83
C ASP A 222 25.45 -13.20 15.78
N ASP A 223 25.15 -14.32 15.10
CA ASP A 223 24.14 -14.41 14.06
C ASP A 223 22.93 -15.24 14.50
N TRP A 224 21.91 -15.26 13.64
CA TRP A 224 20.75 -16.13 13.70
C TRP A 224 20.73 -17.07 12.50
N LEU A 225 20.30 -18.31 12.72
CA LEU A 225 19.98 -19.26 11.65
C LEU A 225 18.47 -19.44 11.59
N LEU A 226 17.85 -19.01 10.49
CA LEU A 226 16.42 -19.12 10.28
C LEU A 226 16.10 -20.38 9.47
N SER A 227 15.15 -21.19 9.96
CA SER A 227 14.70 -22.41 9.28
C SER A 227 13.18 -22.54 9.39
N GLY A 228 12.56 -22.89 8.25
CA GLY A 228 11.10 -23.06 8.18
C GLY A 228 10.54 -22.73 6.81
N GLU A 229 9.23 -22.52 6.80
CA GLU A 229 8.49 -22.22 5.59
C GLU A 229 7.44 -21.15 5.86
N LYS A 230 7.37 -20.14 5.01
CA LYS A 230 6.28 -19.17 4.97
C LYS A 230 5.39 -19.43 3.77
N SER A 231 4.11 -19.14 3.89
CA SER A 231 3.13 -19.29 2.82
C SER A 231 2.50 -17.97 2.47
N LEU A 232 1.95 -17.88 1.26
CA LEU A 232 1.21 -16.71 0.78
C LEU A 232 2.03 -15.40 0.87
N VAL A 233 3.33 -15.50 0.57
CA VAL A 233 4.24 -14.34 0.63
C VAL A 233 4.12 -13.58 -0.69
N PRO A 234 3.61 -12.34 -0.70
CA PRO A 234 3.53 -11.54 -1.91
C PRO A 234 4.93 -11.28 -2.48
N LEU A 235 5.05 -11.20 -3.81
CA LEU A 235 6.31 -10.92 -4.51
C LEU A 235 7.48 -11.85 -4.11
N ALA A 236 7.20 -13.05 -3.58
CA ALA A 236 8.23 -13.91 -3.00
C ALA A 236 9.40 -14.25 -3.94
N ALA A 237 9.13 -14.36 -5.25
CA ALA A 237 10.15 -14.65 -6.25
C ALA A 237 10.90 -13.42 -6.76
N GLU A 238 10.40 -12.22 -6.47
CA GLU A 238 10.88 -10.96 -7.04
C GLU A 238 11.43 -10.00 -5.98
N ALA A 239 11.06 -10.20 -4.69
CA ALA A 239 11.43 -9.30 -3.62
C ALA A 239 12.94 -9.32 -3.34
N GLU A 240 13.49 -8.13 -3.20
CA GLU A 240 14.90 -7.87 -2.86
C GLU A 240 15.11 -7.73 -1.35
N LEU A 241 14.02 -7.49 -0.59
CA LEU A 241 14.05 -7.34 0.86
C LEU A 241 12.84 -8.01 1.49
N PHE A 242 13.08 -8.80 2.53
CA PHE A 242 12.06 -9.55 3.25
C PHE A 242 12.06 -9.18 4.73
N LEU A 243 10.88 -8.96 5.33
CA LEU A 243 10.68 -9.00 6.77
C LEU A 243 10.07 -10.34 7.15
N VAL A 244 10.85 -11.22 7.76
CA VAL A 244 10.44 -12.59 8.07
C VAL A 244 10.21 -12.75 9.56
N ALA A 245 9.00 -13.15 9.95
CA ALA A 245 8.69 -13.47 11.33
C ALA A 245 9.18 -14.89 11.69
N ALA A 246 9.86 -15.05 12.83
CA ALA A 246 10.33 -16.34 13.33
C ALA A 246 10.31 -16.40 14.86
N GLU A 247 10.18 -17.61 15.41
CA GLU A 247 10.23 -17.90 16.83
C GLU A 247 11.68 -17.99 17.30
N THR A 248 12.04 -17.25 18.36
CA THR A 248 13.43 -17.17 18.86
C THR A 248 13.68 -17.98 20.14
N GLY A 249 12.66 -18.53 20.75
CA GLY A 249 12.74 -19.12 22.10
C GLY A 249 12.39 -18.13 23.22
N ASP A 250 12.59 -16.82 22.97
CA ASP A 250 12.12 -15.75 23.85
C ASP A 250 10.80 -15.13 23.35
N GLY A 251 10.27 -15.67 22.26
CA GLY A 251 9.06 -15.22 21.58
C GLY A 251 9.29 -14.84 20.12
N PRO A 252 8.21 -14.47 19.40
CA PRO A 252 8.29 -14.09 18.01
C PRO A 252 9.11 -12.82 17.79
N ALA A 253 9.97 -12.85 16.79
CA ALA A 253 10.74 -11.70 16.30
C ALA A 253 10.61 -11.57 14.77
N VAL A 254 11.01 -10.43 14.22
CA VAL A 254 11.05 -10.19 12.78
C VAL A 254 12.48 -9.94 12.35
N PHE A 255 12.88 -10.51 11.24
CA PHE A 255 14.23 -10.43 10.70
C PHE A 255 14.22 -9.81 9.30
N ILE A 256 15.17 -8.92 9.05
CA ILE A 256 15.41 -8.29 7.75
C ILE A 256 16.35 -9.21 6.97
N ILE A 257 15.88 -9.74 5.83
CA ILE A 257 16.63 -10.65 4.98
C ILE A 257 16.70 -10.04 3.57
N GLU A 258 17.91 -9.95 3.03
CA GLU A 258 18.12 -9.49 1.66
C GLU A 258 17.82 -10.63 0.66
N GLY A 259 17.22 -10.31 -0.48
CA GLY A 259 16.99 -11.24 -1.56
C GLY A 259 18.29 -11.89 -2.05
N GLY A 260 18.23 -13.16 -2.44
CA GLY A 260 19.40 -13.91 -2.85
C GLY A 260 20.29 -14.41 -1.70
N SER A 261 19.90 -14.23 -0.43
CA SER A 261 20.59 -14.84 0.72
C SER A 261 20.66 -16.36 0.58
N GLU A 262 21.80 -16.96 0.93
CA GLU A 262 21.98 -18.41 0.89
C GLU A 262 20.95 -19.12 1.78
N GLY A 263 20.30 -20.15 1.24
CA GLY A 263 19.25 -20.90 1.92
C GLY A 263 17.85 -20.27 1.80
N LEU A 264 17.70 -19.08 1.19
CA LEU A 264 16.40 -18.46 0.93
C LEU A 264 15.95 -18.79 -0.50
N SER A 265 14.73 -19.29 -0.67
CA SER A 265 14.17 -19.58 -1.99
C SER A 265 12.65 -19.45 -2.00
N ALA A 266 12.09 -19.02 -3.13
CA ALA A 266 10.65 -19.07 -3.38
C ALA A 266 10.26 -20.43 -3.96
N GLY A 267 9.18 -21.01 -3.45
CA GLY A 267 8.58 -22.23 -4.00
C GLY A 267 7.53 -21.93 -5.06
N ASP A 268 6.98 -23.00 -5.63
CA ASP A 268 5.81 -22.93 -6.50
C ASP A 268 4.54 -23.29 -5.72
N ASP A 269 3.54 -22.40 -5.77
CA ASP A 269 2.24 -22.66 -5.19
C ASP A 269 1.15 -22.09 -6.11
N PRO A 270 0.25 -22.94 -6.63
CA PRO A 270 -0.87 -22.48 -7.44
C PRO A 270 -1.93 -21.81 -6.57
N ALA A 271 -1.77 -20.52 -6.29
CA ALA A 271 -2.74 -19.76 -5.53
C ALA A 271 -4.11 -19.72 -6.21
N MET A 272 -5.18 -19.90 -5.43
CA MET A 272 -6.55 -19.89 -5.94
C MET A 272 -7.10 -18.47 -6.10
N GLY A 273 -6.68 -17.50 -5.28
CA GLY A 273 -7.13 -16.10 -5.31
C GLY A 273 -5.96 -15.13 -5.15
N ILE A 274 -6.22 -13.84 -5.39
CA ILE A 274 -5.22 -12.75 -5.36
C ILE A 274 -3.91 -13.09 -6.08
N ARG A 275 -4.01 -13.80 -7.20
CA ARG A 275 -2.89 -14.36 -7.95
C ARG A 275 -1.92 -13.30 -8.47
N ALA A 276 -2.47 -12.13 -8.84
CA ALA A 276 -1.69 -10.98 -9.29
C ALA A 276 -0.68 -10.46 -8.25
N SER A 277 -0.79 -10.85 -6.98
CA SER A 277 0.19 -10.48 -5.95
C SER A 277 1.52 -11.21 -6.07
N GLY A 278 1.66 -12.18 -6.96
CA GLY A 278 2.88 -12.99 -7.09
C GLY A 278 3.20 -13.79 -5.83
N GLN A 279 2.16 -14.16 -5.06
CA GLN A 279 2.36 -14.86 -3.79
C GLN A 279 2.85 -16.28 -4.02
N ARG A 280 3.84 -16.68 -3.22
CA ARG A 280 4.44 -18.01 -3.22
C ARG A 280 4.88 -18.42 -1.82
N PRO A 281 5.15 -19.71 -1.57
CA PRO A 281 5.90 -20.13 -0.40
C PRO A 281 7.30 -19.52 -0.38
N LEU A 282 7.80 -19.19 0.81
CA LEU A 282 9.18 -18.78 1.03
C LEU A 282 9.84 -19.82 1.93
N LEU A 283 10.85 -20.50 1.41
CA LEU A 283 11.59 -21.56 2.08
C LEU A 283 12.88 -21.00 2.71
N LEU A 284 13.11 -21.36 3.96
CA LEU A 284 14.30 -20.97 4.72
C LEU A 284 15.04 -22.23 5.16
N ASP A 285 16.20 -22.48 4.60
CA ASP A 285 17.10 -23.57 5.01
C ASP A 285 18.37 -22.99 5.65
N LYS A 286 18.31 -22.77 6.96
CA LYS A 286 19.39 -22.22 7.78
C LYS A 286 19.92 -20.88 7.24
N VAL A 287 19.01 -20.01 6.80
CA VAL A 287 19.36 -18.67 6.34
C VAL A 287 20.08 -17.92 7.45
N ARG A 288 21.34 -17.53 7.20
CA ARG A 288 22.14 -16.78 8.17
C ARG A 288 21.80 -15.32 8.15
N VAL A 289 21.44 -14.78 9.30
CA VAL A 289 21.00 -13.38 9.46
C VAL A 289 21.80 -12.76 10.62
N PRO A 290 22.55 -11.67 10.40
CA PRO A 290 23.24 -10.94 11.46
C PRO A 290 22.25 -10.44 12.54
N ASP A 291 22.69 -10.39 13.79
CA ASP A 291 21.85 -9.86 14.88
C ASP A 291 21.38 -8.43 14.63
N ALA A 292 22.20 -7.62 13.99
CA ALA A 292 21.87 -6.26 13.57
C ALA A 292 20.68 -6.17 12.59
N ASN A 293 20.29 -7.29 11.97
CA ASN A 293 19.14 -7.41 11.07
C ASN A 293 17.87 -7.96 11.78
N ARG A 294 17.88 -8.18 13.08
CA ARG A 294 16.66 -8.33 13.86
C ARG A 294 15.96 -6.97 13.90
N LEU A 295 14.70 -6.92 13.48
CA LEU A 295 13.96 -5.66 13.40
C LEU A 295 13.73 -5.07 14.79
N GLY A 296 14.13 -3.83 14.95
CA GLY A 296 13.92 -3.07 16.17
C GLY A 296 14.83 -3.48 17.31
N ASP A 297 14.69 -2.72 18.40
CA ASP A 297 15.38 -2.94 19.66
C ASP A 297 14.37 -3.48 20.70
N ASP A 298 14.62 -3.24 22.00
CA ASP A 298 13.79 -3.72 23.12
C ASP A 298 12.33 -3.21 23.11
N ASP A 299 12.03 -2.16 22.35
CA ASP A 299 10.69 -1.58 22.19
C ASP A 299 9.86 -2.18 21.04
N PHE A 300 10.42 -3.14 20.29
CA PHE A 300 9.69 -3.81 19.22
C PHE A 300 8.48 -4.58 19.75
N ASN A 301 7.30 -4.22 19.28
CA ASN A 301 6.05 -4.85 19.67
C ASN A 301 5.51 -5.72 18.53
N TYR A 302 5.79 -7.02 18.58
CA TYR A 302 5.32 -7.99 17.59
C TYR A 302 3.79 -8.03 17.45
N ARG A 303 3.05 -7.88 18.56
CA ARG A 303 1.59 -7.85 18.53
C ARG A 303 1.07 -6.63 17.75
N GLU A 304 1.62 -5.46 18.00
CA GLU A 304 1.27 -4.24 17.25
C GLU A 304 1.59 -4.38 15.75
N PHE A 305 2.73 -5.02 15.43
CA PHE A 305 3.11 -5.32 14.04
C PHE A 305 2.05 -6.18 13.33
N ILE A 306 1.55 -7.23 13.98
CA ILE A 306 0.48 -8.08 13.44
C ILE A 306 -0.84 -7.32 13.34
N ASP A 307 -1.20 -6.54 14.36
CA ASP A 307 -2.46 -5.78 14.40
C ASP A 307 -2.52 -4.73 13.27
N LEU A 308 -1.42 -4.03 12.98
CA LEU A 308 -1.34 -3.09 11.86
C LEU A 308 -1.45 -3.80 10.50
N GLY A 309 -0.82 -4.97 10.34
CA GLY A 309 -1.01 -5.81 9.15
C GLY A 309 -2.47 -6.23 8.98
N THR A 310 -3.14 -6.61 10.06
CA THR A 310 -4.56 -6.98 10.06
C THR A 310 -5.45 -5.81 9.62
N LEU A 311 -5.18 -4.59 10.09
CA LEU A 311 -5.89 -3.39 9.65
C LEU A 311 -5.73 -3.15 8.15
N ALA A 312 -4.54 -3.34 7.59
CA ALA A 312 -4.30 -3.22 6.16
C ALA A 312 -5.15 -4.22 5.35
N TRP A 313 -5.22 -5.48 5.79
CA TRP A 313 -6.09 -6.48 5.17
C TRP A 313 -7.58 -6.13 5.27
N CYS A 314 -8.03 -5.53 6.38
CA CYS A 314 -9.41 -5.03 6.51
C CYS A 314 -9.69 -3.92 5.48
N ALA A 315 -8.78 -2.99 5.28
CA ALA A 315 -8.93 -1.93 4.28
C ALA A 315 -9.00 -2.50 2.85
N LEU A 316 -8.12 -3.45 2.50
CA LEU A 316 -8.16 -4.16 1.21
C LEU A 316 -9.50 -4.87 0.99
N ALA A 317 -10.03 -5.54 2.01
CA ALA A 317 -11.31 -6.23 1.94
C ALA A 317 -12.48 -5.24 1.72
N ILE A 318 -12.46 -4.08 2.39
CA ILE A 318 -13.47 -3.03 2.22
C ILE A 318 -13.44 -2.48 0.79
N GLY A 319 -12.25 -2.17 0.26
CA GLY A 319 -12.10 -1.70 -1.12
C GLY A 319 -12.62 -2.70 -2.15
N THR A 320 -12.29 -3.98 -1.97
CA THR A 320 -12.82 -5.07 -2.82
C THR A 320 -14.34 -5.18 -2.71
N ALA A 321 -14.89 -5.11 -1.50
CA ALA A 321 -16.35 -5.13 -1.30
C ALA A 321 -17.04 -3.94 -1.98
N GLN A 322 -16.44 -2.75 -1.93
CA GLN A 322 -16.94 -1.58 -2.63
C GLN A 322 -16.94 -1.79 -4.15
N ALA A 323 -15.88 -2.39 -4.72
CA ALA A 323 -15.84 -2.73 -6.15
C ALA A 323 -16.97 -3.69 -6.56
N VAL A 324 -17.29 -4.66 -5.71
CA VAL A 324 -18.42 -5.57 -5.93
C VAL A 324 -19.74 -4.82 -5.97
N LEU A 325 -19.97 -3.90 -5.03
CA LEU A 325 -21.19 -3.07 -5.01
C LEU A 325 -21.28 -2.17 -6.25
N ASP A 326 -20.19 -1.53 -6.65
CA ASP A 326 -20.11 -0.69 -7.84
C ASP A 326 -20.47 -1.44 -9.12
N TYR A 327 -20.19 -2.74 -9.18
CA TYR A 327 -20.54 -3.61 -10.30
C TYR A 327 -21.98 -4.16 -10.19
N VAL A 328 -22.35 -4.68 -9.02
CA VAL A 328 -23.62 -5.42 -8.85
C VAL A 328 -24.83 -4.50 -8.90
N VAL A 329 -24.76 -3.28 -8.34
CA VAL A 329 -25.89 -2.34 -8.31
C VAL A 329 -26.33 -1.97 -9.74
N PRO A 330 -25.49 -1.48 -10.65
CA PRO A 330 -25.86 -1.24 -12.05
C PRO A 330 -26.35 -2.53 -12.75
N TYR A 331 -25.63 -3.64 -12.56
CA TYR A 331 -26.01 -4.91 -13.16
C TYR A 331 -27.44 -5.33 -12.80
N CYS A 332 -27.84 -5.22 -11.52
CA CYS A 332 -29.19 -5.54 -11.08
C CYS A 332 -30.26 -4.62 -11.67
N ASN A 333 -29.89 -3.36 -11.95
CA ASN A 333 -30.80 -2.39 -12.56
C ASN A 333 -30.94 -2.58 -14.08
N GLU A 334 -29.92 -3.09 -14.74
CA GLU A 334 -29.91 -3.31 -16.20
C GLU A 334 -30.41 -4.69 -16.61
N ARG A 335 -30.05 -5.73 -15.84
CA ARG A 335 -30.44 -7.13 -16.12
C ARG A 335 -31.93 -7.32 -16.01
N LYS A 336 -32.56 -7.72 -17.10
CA LYS A 336 -33.99 -8.01 -17.13
C LYS A 336 -34.26 -9.52 -17.03
N ALA A 337 -35.16 -9.91 -16.17
CA ALA A 337 -35.73 -11.26 -16.09
C ALA A 337 -37.26 -11.16 -15.88
N PHE A 338 -38.00 -11.95 -16.63
CA PHE A 338 -39.47 -11.92 -16.62
C PHE A 338 -40.07 -10.52 -16.96
N GLY A 339 -39.40 -9.78 -17.85
CA GLY A 339 -39.91 -8.52 -18.39
C GLY A 339 -39.54 -7.25 -17.59
N GLU A 340 -38.84 -7.37 -16.46
CA GLU A 340 -38.47 -6.24 -15.60
C GLU A 340 -37.04 -6.39 -15.06
N PRO A 341 -36.38 -5.29 -14.59
CA PRO A 341 -35.08 -5.37 -13.91
C PRO A 341 -35.11 -6.31 -12.71
N ILE A 342 -34.04 -7.06 -12.49
CA ILE A 342 -33.97 -7.99 -11.35
C ILE A 342 -33.94 -7.26 -10.01
N SER A 343 -33.52 -5.99 -9.97
CA SER A 343 -33.59 -5.11 -8.80
C SER A 343 -35.03 -4.87 -8.31
N HIS A 344 -36.08 -5.08 -9.14
CA HIS A 344 -37.47 -5.01 -8.74
C HIS A 344 -37.94 -6.23 -7.93
N ARG A 345 -37.10 -7.29 -7.84
CA ARG A 345 -37.34 -8.44 -6.97
C ARG A 345 -36.88 -8.11 -5.56
N GLN A 346 -37.83 -8.15 -4.61
CA GLN A 346 -37.59 -7.81 -3.21
C GLN A 346 -36.38 -8.58 -2.63
N ALA A 347 -36.24 -9.87 -2.94
CA ALA A 347 -35.13 -10.69 -2.49
C ALA A 347 -33.78 -10.19 -3.01
N VAL A 348 -33.72 -9.70 -4.26
CA VAL A 348 -32.46 -9.13 -4.84
C VAL A 348 -32.20 -7.75 -4.25
N ALA A 349 -33.24 -6.89 -4.20
CA ALA A 349 -33.09 -5.52 -3.68
C ALA A 349 -32.66 -5.47 -2.20
N PHE A 350 -32.93 -6.50 -1.41
CA PHE A 350 -32.52 -6.57 -0.01
C PHE A 350 -31.14 -7.22 0.19
N MET A 351 -30.59 -7.90 -0.83
CA MET A 351 -29.25 -8.48 -0.78
C MET A 351 -28.16 -7.53 -1.32
N VAL A 352 -28.55 -6.54 -2.08
CA VAL A 352 -27.67 -5.52 -2.69
C VAL A 352 -27.87 -4.18 -1.99
#